data_1c70cad2924bc399bfa5a35b87c0164a
#
_entry.id   1c70cad2924bc399bfa5a35b87c0164a
#
_cell.length_a   1.000
_cell.length_b   1.000
_cell.length_c   1.000
_cell.angle_alpha   90.00
_cell.angle_beta   90.00
_cell.angle_gamma   90.00
#
_symmetry.space_group_name_H-M   'P 1'
#
loop_
_entity.id
_entity.type
_entity.pdbx_description
1 polymer ?
#
loop_
_entity_poly.entity_id
_entity_poly.type
_entity_poly.pdbx_seq_one_letter_code
_entity_poly.pdbx_strand_id
1 'polypeptide(L)'
;GGWYKAHQPELDEIYDKLVRLRDTMGRKLGYDGFTQLGYYRMGRNCYTKEDVEKFRAAVVKYVVPVASSIYQEQAARLGKSYPMNFADNALMFRSGNPKPCGTPAEILAQGKRFYEELSPETGEFFNTMLDNELLDVLSTPGKRAGGYCTSLGDYHVPFIFANFNGTQHDVEVV
;
A
#
# COMPACT_ATOMS: atom_id res chain seq x y z
N GLY A 1 3.11 -17.86 -7.43
CA GLY A 1 3.28 -18.95 -8.11
C GLY A 1 3.12 -20.36 -7.57
N GLY A 2 4.14 -21.21 -7.80
CA GLY A 2 4.05 -22.63 -7.52
C GLY A 2 3.76 -23.02 -6.07
N TRP A 3 4.33 -22.31 -5.12
CA TRP A 3 4.08 -22.54 -3.69
C TRP A 3 2.59 -22.42 -3.33
N TYR A 4 1.93 -21.33 -3.73
CA TYR A 4 0.49 -21.16 -3.48
C TYR A 4 -0.35 -22.26 -4.12
N LYS A 5 0.02 -22.69 -5.32
CA LYS A 5 -0.67 -23.78 -6.03
C LYS A 5 -0.56 -25.10 -5.28
N ALA A 6 0.62 -25.39 -4.71
CA ALA A 6 0.88 -26.61 -3.94
C ALA A 6 0.16 -26.64 -2.59
N HIS A 7 -0.04 -25.46 -1.94
CA HIS A 7 -0.60 -25.35 -0.58
C HIS A 7 -2.02 -24.76 -0.54
N GLN A 8 -2.67 -24.56 -1.70
CA GLN A 8 -4.01 -23.98 -1.76
C GLN A 8 -5.03 -24.71 -0.90
N PRO A 9 -5.14 -26.07 -0.92
CA PRO A 9 -6.12 -26.77 -0.08
C PRO A 9 -5.91 -26.54 1.42
N GLU A 10 -4.66 -26.50 1.88
CA GLU A 10 -4.32 -26.23 3.28
C GLU A 10 -4.68 -24.80 3.70
N LEU A 11 -4.40 -23.83 2.81
CA LEU A 11 -4.73 -22.43 3.03
C LEU A 11 -6.25 -22.22 3.10
N ASP A 12 -6.99 -22.86 2.20
CA ASP A 12 -8.44 -22.79 2.15
C ASP A 12 -9.05 -23.40 3.43
N GLU A 13 -8.52 -24.54 3.91
CA GLU A 13 -8.96 -25.15 5.17
C GLU A 13 -8.68 -24.26 6.39
N ILE A 14 -7.49 -23.66 6.46
CA ILE A 14 -7.13 -22.72 7.53
C ILE A 14 -8.05 -21.50 7.49
N TYR A 15 -8.31 -20.95 6.32
CA TYR A 15 -9.18 -19.80 6.17
C TYR A 15 -10.63 -20.11 6.60
N ASP A 16 -11.17 -21.23 6.17
CA ASP A 16 -12.51 -21.68 6.57
C ASP A 16 -12.62 -21.87 8.09
N LYS A 17 -11.63 -22.52 8.71
CA LYS A 17 -11.55 -22.64 10.19
C LYS A 17 -11.53 -21.30 10.88
N LEU A 18 -10.76 -20.33 10.38
CA LEU A 18 -10.70 -18.97 10.93
C LEU A 18 -12.04 -18.25 10.82
N VAL A 19 -12.73 -18.37 9.68
CA VAL A 19 -14.07 -17.77 9.49
C VAL A 19 -15.06 -18.34 10.50
N ARG A 20 -15.13 -19.66 10.62
CA ARG A 20 -16.05 -20.34 11.58
C ARG A 20 -15.73 -19.98 13.04
N LEU A 21 -14.45 -19.95 13.39
CA LEU A 21 -14.02 -19.58 14.75
C LEU A 21 -14.41 -18.12 15.07
N ARG A 22 -14.17 -17.21 14.15
CA ARG A 22 -14.53 -15.79 14.31
C ARG A 22 -16.04 -15.59 14.41
N ASP A 23 -16.84 -16.29 13.58
CA ASP A 23 -18.30 -16.25 13.69
C ASP A 23 -18.77 -16.76 15.06
N THR A 24 -18.20 -17.87 15.55
CA THR A 24 -18.46 -18.40 16.88
C THR A 24 -18.10 -17.40 17.98
N MET A 25 -16.98 -16.70 17.87
CA MET A 25 -16.57 -15.66 18.82
C MET A 25 -17.60 -14.53 18.86
N GLY A 26 -18.03 -14.02 17.70
CA GLY A 26 -19.05 -12.99 17.61
C GLY A 26 -20.36 -13.43 18.28
N ARG A 27 -20.85 -14.61 17.95
CA ARG A 27 -22.10 -15.16 18.53
C ARG A 27 -22.02 -15.36 20.04
N LYS A 28 -20.88 -15.86 20.56
CA LYS A 28 -20.66 -16.00 22.01
C LYS A 28 -20.67 -14.67 22.76
N LEU A 29 -20.36 -13.58 22.08
CA LEU A 29 -20.43 -12.20 22.62
C LEU A 29 -21.78 -11.51 22.38
N GLY A 30 -22.78 -12.25 21.87
CA GLY A 30 -24.14 -11.75 21.67
C GLY A 30 -24.38 -11.02 20.33
N TYR A 31 -23.47 -11.13 19.39
CA TYR A 31 -23.64 -10.57 18.03
C TYR A 31 -24.19 -11.63 17.06
N ASP A 32 -24.79 -11.20 15.95
CA ASP A 32 -25.30 -12.09 14.88
C ASP A 32 -24.18 -12.81 14.09
N GLY A 33 -22.92 -12.47 14.36
CA GLY A 33 -21.74 -13.02 13.74
C GLY A 33 -20.51 -12.17 14.05
N PHE A 34 -19.44 -12.29 13.26
CA PHE A 34 -18.17 -11.61 13.53
C PHE A 34 -18.12 -10.14 13.08
N THR A 35 -18.99 -9.71 12.16
CA THR A 35 -18.85 -8.40 11.47
C THR A 35 -18.74 -7.23 12.46
N GLN A 36 -19.68 -7.12 13.40
CA GLN A 36 -19.66 -6.04 14.38
C GLN A 36 -18.44 -6.09 15.30
N LEU A 37 -18.10 -7.27 15.79
CA LEU A 37 -16.88 -7.47 16.59
C LEU A 37 -15.62 -7.14 15.78
N GLY A 38 -15.61 -7.44 14.49
CA GLY A 38 -14.53 -7.09 13.57
C GLY A 38 -14.36 -5.58 13.42
N TYR A 39 -15.45 -4.84 13.35
CA TYR A 39 -15.41 -3.37 13.33
C TYR A 39 -14.77 -2.81 14.60
N TYR A 40 -15.19 -3.27 15.76
CA TYR A 40 -14.61 -2.85 17.04
C TYR A 40 -13.12 -3.17 17.14
N ARG A 41 -12.72 -4.38 16.72
CA ARG A 41 -11.30 -4.76 16.69
C ARG A 41 -10.43 -3.94 15.74
N MET A 42 -11.01 -3.34 14.72
CA MET A 42 -10.34 -2.38 13.83
C MET A 42 -10.39 -0.93 14.33
N GLY A 43 -10.85 -0.71 15.57
CA GLY A 43 -10.99 0.65 16.13
C GLY A 43 -12.11 1.48 15.51
N ARG A 44 -13.02 0.86 14.77
CA ARG A 44 -14.15 1.54 14.09
C ARG A 44 -15.32 1.67 15.01
N ASN A 45 -15.21 2.61 15.97
CA ASN A 45 -16.21 2.79 17.04
C ASN A 45 -17.13 4.00 16.78
N CYS A 46 -16.76 4.91 15.85
CA CYS A 46 -17.46 6.16 15.60
C CYS A 46 -18.44 6.10 14.44
N TYR A 47 -18.50 4.99 13.71
CA TYR A 47 -19.36 4.79 12.54
C TYR A 47 -19.76 3.32 12.39
N THR A 48 -20.84 3.06 11.67
CA THR A 48 -21.43 1.74 11.51
C THR A 48 -21.10 1.12 10.15
N LYS A 49 -21.44 -0.16 9.97
CA LYS A 49 -21.31 -0.83 8.65
C LYS A 49 -22.23 -0.19 7.60
N GLU A 50 -23.39 0.32 8.01
CA GLU A 50 -24.33 1.03 7.15
C GLU A 50 -23.73 2.37 6.65
N ASP A 51 -22.96 3.06 7.46
CA ASP A 51 -22.23 4.27 7.04
C ASP A 51 -21.14 3.92 6.01
N VAL A 52 -20.42 2.81 6.22
CA VAL A 52 -19.46 2.29 5.24
C VAL A 52 -20.14 1.85 3.94
N GLU A 53 -21.34 1.28 3.98
CA GLU A 53 -22.12 0.95 2.78
C GLU A 53 -22.49 2.20 1.99
N LYS A 54 -22.93 3.27 2.65
CA LYS A 54 -23.18 4.58 2.00
C LYS A 54 -21.93 5.14 1.34
N PHE A 55 -20.79 5.07 2.04
CA PHE A 55 -19.49 5.48 1.49
C PHE A 55 -19.13 4.67 0.24
N ARG A 56 -19.22 3.34 0.30
CA ARG A 56 -18.96 2.49 -0.88
C ARG A 56 -19.90 2.80 -2.05
N ALA A 57 -21.20 3.00 -1.77
CA ALA A 57 -22.15 3.40 -2.81
C ALA A 57 -21.78 4.75 -3.45
N ALA A 58 -21.31 5.70 -2.65
CA ALA A 58 -20.82 6.98 -3.17
C ALA A 58 -19.55 6.80 -4.03
N VAL A 59 -18.61 5.97 -3.61
CA VAL A 59 -17.42 5.62 -4.42
C VAL A 59 -17.82 5.01 -5.76
N VAL A 60 -18.71 4.01 -5.76
CA VAL A 60 -19.19 3.39 -7.00
C VAL A 60 -19.88 4.40 -7.91
N LYS A 61 -20.67 5.30 -7.34
CA LYS A 61 -21.45 6.28 -8.11
C LYS A 61 -20.59 7.42 -8.67
N TYR A 62 -19.63 7.89 -7.92
CA TYR A 62 -18.92 9.15 -8.25
C TYR A 62 -17.45 8.95 -8.61
N VAL A 63 -16.74 8.02 -7.97
CA VAL A 63 -15.30 7.81 -8.19
C VAL A 63 -15.03 6.82 -9.31
N VAL A 64 -15.75 5.69 -9.33
CA VAL A 64 -15.55 4.64 -10.33
C VAL A 64 -15.71 5.14 -11.77
N PRO A 65 -16.72 5.96 -12.12
CA PRO A 65 -16.84 6.49 -13.50
C PRO A 65 -15.64 7.34 -13.90
N VAL A 66 -15.11 8.17 -12.97
CA VAL A 66 -13.91 8.99 -13.23
C VAL A 66 -12.68 8.11 -13.40
N ALA A 67 -12.48 7.12 -12.52
CA ALA A 67 -11.40 6.16 -12.68
C ALA A 67 -11.49 5.40 -14.02
N SER A 68 -12.69 5.01 -14.41
CA SER A 68 -12.92 4.33 -15.70
C SER A 68 -12.54 5.22 -16.88
N SER A 69 -12.87 6.51 -16.86
CA SER A 69 -12.44 7.45 -17.93
C SER A 69 -10.93 7.58 -18.02
N ILE A 70 -10.24 7.65 -16.87
CA ILE A 70 -8.77 7.71 -16.80
C ILE A 70 -8.15 6.44 -17.41
N TYR A 71 -8.69 5.27 -17.09
CA TYR A 71 -8.23 4.00 -17.69
C TYR A 71 -8.53 3.88 -19.18
N GLN A 72 -9.65 4.44 -19.66
CA GLN A 72 -9.95 4.52 -21.10
C GLN A 72 -8.93 5.41 -21.85
N GLU A 73 -8.60 6.57 -21.29
CA GLU A 73 -7.58 7.45 -21.83
C GLU A 73 -6.19 6.78 -21.83
N GLN A 74 -5.85 6.07 -20.76
CA GLN A 74 -4.62 5.28 -20.68
C GLN A 74 -4.58 4.21 -21.77
N ALA A 75 -5.66 3.44 -21.94
CA ALA A 75 -5.77 2.43 -22.98
C ALA A 75 -5.58 3.02 -24.38
N ALA A 76 -6.25 4.14 -24.66
CA ALA A 76 -6.09 4.85 -25.93
C ALA A 76 -4.65 5.32 -26.15
N ARG A 77 -4.01 5.92 -25.15
CA ARG A 77 -2.59 6.34 -25.20
C ARG A 77 -1.66 5.16 -25.48
N LEU A 78 -1.94 3.98 -24.91
CA LEU A 78 -1.16 2.76 -25.13
C LEU A 78 -1.48 2.07 -26.46
N GLY A 79 -2.58 2.44 -27.13
CA GLY A 79 -3.09 1.74 -28.32
C GLY A 79 -3.69 0.39 -27.98
N LYS A 80 -4.30 0.26 -26.80
CA LYS A 80 -4.96 -0.95 -26.31
C LYS A 80 -6.47 -0.78 -26.30
N SER A 81 -7.18 -1.89 -26.28
CA SER A 81 -8.63 -1.89 -26.00
C SER A 81 -8.92 -1.72 -24.52
N TYR A 82 -10.06 -1.13 -24.19
CA TYR A 82 -10.58 -1.10 -22.83
C TYR A 82 -11.72 -2.13 -22.67
N PRO A 83 -11.80 -2.85 -21.54
CA PRO A 83 -10.85 -2.85 -20.42
C PRO A 83 -9.51 -3.48 -20.81
N MET A 84 -8.43 -2.92 -20.26
CA MET A 84 -7.09 -3.48 -20.42
C MET A 84 -6.94 -4.77 -19.61
N ASN A 85 -6.02 -5.63 -20.03
CA ASN A 85 -5.68 -6.81 -19.22
C ASN A 85 -4.82 -6.41 -18.01
N PHE A 86 -4.71 -7.31 -17.04
CA PHE A 86 -3.95 -7.09 -15.80
C PHE A 86 -2.50 -6.66 -16.05
N ALA A 87 -1.84 -7.22 -17.04
CA ALA A 87 -0.44 -6.91 -17.33
C ALA A 87 -0.25 -5.49 -17.90
N ASP A 88 -1.26 -4.95 -18.58
CA ASP A 88 -1.20 -3.62 -19.19
C ASP A 88 -1.57 -2.49 -18.23
N ASN A 89 -2.30 -2.77 -17.14
CA ASN A 89 -2.80 -1.75 -16.21
C ASN A 89 -1.70 -0.88 -15.58
N ALA A 90 -0.52 -1.45 -15.37
CA ALA A 90 0.61 -0.74 -14.78
C ALA A 90 1.41 0.11 -15.78
N LEU A 91 1.13 0.02 -17.09
CA LEU A 91 1.85 0.76 -18.12
C LEU A 91 1.28 2.17 -18.29
N MET A 92 2.09 3.20 -18.15
CA MET A 92 1.69 4.59 -18.34
C MET A 92 1.89 5.07 -19.77
N PHE A 93 2.97 4.69 -20.42
CA PHE A 93 3.38 5.15 -21.74
C PHE A 93 3.87 3.99 -22.62
N ARG A 94 3.77 4.14 -23.95
CA ARG A 94 4.29 3.16 -24.92
C ARG A 94 5.81 3.00 -24.85
N SER A 95 6.52 4.05 -24.45
CA SER A 95 7.97 4.03 -24.21
C SER A 95 8.39 3.37 -22.90
N GLY A 96 7.44 2.95 -22.09
CA GLY A 96 7.64 2.45 -20.73
C GLY A 96 7.34 3.51 -19.67
N ASN A 97 7.31 3.07 -18.42
CA ASN A 97 7.08 3.96 -17.29
C ASN A 97 8.30 4.81 -16.97
N PRO A 98 8.12 5.99 -16.34
CA PRO A 98 9.21 6.74 -15.77
C PRO A 98 10.08 5.89 -14.85
N LYS A 99 11.35 6.19 -14.84
CA LYS A 99 12.33 5.56 -13.94
C LYS A 99 13.02 6.65 -13.14
N PRO A 100 13.45 6.37 -11.91
CA PRO A 100 14.25 7.32 -11.16
C PRO A 100 15.55 7.61 -11.90
N CYS A 101 16.04 8.83 -11.76
CA CYS A 101 17.35 9.23 -12.26
C CYS A 101 18.38 9.02 -11.15
N GLY A 102 19.39 8.22 -11.42
CA GLY A 102 20.50 8.01 -10.50
C GLY A 102 20.40 6.73 -9.65
N THR A 103 21.38 6.59 -8.80
CA THR A 103 21.52 5.49 -7.82
C THR A 103 20.61 5.73 -6.60
N PRO A 104 20.36 4.72 -5.76
CA PRO A 104 19.63 4.92 -4.51
C PRO A 104 20.21 6.03 -3.63
N ALA A 105 21.53 6.16 -3.56
CA ALA A 105 22.17 7.24 -2.82
C ALA A 105 21.87 8.64 -3.38
N GLU A 106 21.83 8.76 -4.71
CA GLU A 106 21.45 10.01 -5.38
C GLU A 106 19.98 10.34 -5.19
N ILE A 107 19.08 9.33 -5.16
CA ILE A 107 17.66 9.52 -4.84
C ILE A 107 17.50 10.09 -3.42
N LEU A 108 18.18 9.50 -2.43
CA LEU A 108 18.17 10.00 -1.05
C LEU A 108 18.74 11.41 -0.94
N ALA A 109 19.83 11.69 -1.66
CA ALA A 109 20.43 13.03 -1.68
C ALA A 109 19.49 14.09 -2.30
N GLN A 110 18.74 13.74 -3.34
CA GLN A 110 17.73 14.61 -3.90
C GLN A 110 16.54 14.79 -2.95
N GLY A 111 16.10 13.73 -2.29
CA GLY A 111 15.07 13.78 -1.24
C GLY A 111 15.47 14.76 -0.13
N LYS A 112 16.71 14.65 0.40
CA LYS A 112 17.26 15.59 1.38
C LYS A 112 17.13 17.04 0.90
N ARG A 113 17.56 17.30 -0.32
CA ARG A 113 17.49 18.64 -0.89
C ARG A 113 16.03 19.16 -0.99
N PHE A 114 15.09 18.34 -1.42
CA PHE A 114 13.70 18.72 -1.50
C PHE A 114 13.09 19.07 -0.14
N TYR A 115 13.39 18.29 0.87
CA TYR A 115 12.91 18.55 2.23
C TYR A 115 13.56 19.81 2.84
N GLU A 116 14.84 20.08 2.56
CA GLU A 116 15.53 21.32 2.96
C GLU A 116 14.97 22.55 2.25
N GLU A 117 14.62 22.45 0.96
CA GLU A 117 14.00 23.53 0.19
C GLU A 117 12.53 23.78 0.61
N LEU A 118 11.83 22.75 1.13
CA LEU A 118 10.43 22.87 1.53
C LEU A 118 10.25 23.71 2.79
N SER A 119 10.97 23.37 3.86
CA SER A 119 11.05 24.16 5.08
C SER A 119 12.25 23.74 5.95
N PRO A 120 12.70 24.60 6.89
CA PRO A 120 13.73 24.22 7.86
C PRO A 120 13.33 23.00 8.69
N GLU A 121 12.06 22.88 9.10
CA GLU A 121 11.55 21.79 9.94
C GLU A 121 11.56 20.46 9.19
N THR A 122 11.15 20.45 7.93
CA THR A 122 11.17 19.22 7.10
C THR A 122 12.61 18.82 6.76
N GLY A 123 13.50 19.78 6.55
CA GLY A 123 14.93 19.54 6.37
C GLY A 123 15.56 18.90 7.61
N GLU A 124 15.32 19.45 8.80
CA GLU A 124 15.79 18.89 10.07
C GLU A 124 15.25 17.46 10.29
N PHE A 125 13.97 17.26 10.05
CA PHE A 125 13.33 15.95 10.14
C PHE A 125 13.99 14.92 9.23
N PHE A 126 14.16 15.24 7.94
CA PHE A 126 14.74 14.30 6.99
C PHE A 126 16.23 14.04 7.26
N ASN A 127 16.97 15.06 7.70
CA ASN A 127 18.35 14.89 8.15
C ASN A 127 18.43 13.94 9.35
N THR A 128 17.52 14.06 10.32
CA THR A 128 17.42 13.13 11.45
C THR A 128 17.20 11.69 10.98
N MET A 129 16.36 11.49 9.95
CA MET A 129 16.12 10.17 9.36
C MET A 129 17.40 9.57 8.75
N LEU A 130 18.17 10.38 8.02
CA LEU A 130 19.41 9.94 7.37
C LEU A 130 20.51 9.68 8.38
N ASP A 131 20.75 10.60 9.31
CA ASP A 131 21.84 10.56 10.28
C ASP A 131 21.71 9.39 11.27
N ASN A 132 20.48 8.94 11.52
CA ASN A 132 20.18 7.81 12.40
C ASN A 132 19.84 6.51 11.64
N GLU A 133 20.12 6.45 10.33
CA GLU A 133 19.88 5.25 9.48
C GLU A 133 18.44 4.70 9.57
N LEU A 134 17.45 5.59 9.66
CA LEU A 134 16.03 5.24 9.79
C LEU A 134 15.35 4.88 8.44
N LEU A 135 16.13 4.82 7.37
CA LEU A 135 15.71 4.51 5.99
C LEU A 135 16.44 3.24 5.51
N ASP A 136 15.90 2.07 5.80
CA ASP A 136 16.40 0.81 5.24
C ASP A 136 15.70 0.51 3.91
N VAL A 137 16.18 1.12 2.83
CA VAL A 137 15.51 1.11 1.52
C VAL A 137 16.16 0.19 0.47
N LEU A 138 17.39 -0.29 0.71
CA LEU A 138 18.08 -1.11 -0.28
C LEU A 138 17.57 -2.55 -0.31
N SER A 139 17.38 -3.09 -1.51
CA SER A 139 17.15 -4.52 -1.72
C SER A 139 18.44 -5.29 -1.53
N THR A 140 18.41 -6.28 -0.63
CA THR A 140 19.56 -7.16 -0.35
C THR A 140 19.13 -8.63 -0.32
N PRO A 141 20.02 -9.58 -0.65
CA PRO A 141 19.72 -10.99 -0.54
C PRO A 141 19.27 -11.37 0.88
N GLY A 142 18.16 -12.11 0.99
CA GLY A 142 17.60 -12.53 2.27
C GLY A 142 16.70 -11.50 2.95
N LYS A 143 16.65 -10.25 2.48
CA LYS A 143 15.74 -9.22 2.98
C LYS A 143 14.30 -9.57 2.60
N ARG A 144 13.36 -9.37 3.55
CA ARG A 144 11.92 -9.58 3.32
C ARG A 144 11.42 -8.63 2.23
N ALA A 145 10.63 -9.15 1.28
CA ALA A 145 9.98 -8.34 0.26
C ALA A 145 8.90 -7.42 0.85
N GLY A 146 8.60 -6.36 0.11
CA GLY A 146 7.60 -5.35 0.48
C GLY A 146 8.21 -4.12 1.17
N GLY A 147 7.36 -3.30 1.73
CA GLY A 147 7.75 -2.08 2.45
C GLY A 147 6.73 -1.73 3.53
N TYR A 148 7.16 -0.99 4.52
CA TYR A 148 6.31 -0.41 5.56
C TYR A 148 6.99 0.82 6.17
N CYS A 149 6.16 1.70 6.73
CA CYS A 149 6.60 2.75 7.64
C CYS A 149 5.99 2.46 9.02
N THR A 150 6.78 2.61 10.06
CA THR A 150 6.33 2.47 11.44
C THR A 150 6.93 3.56 12.31
N SER A 151 6.34 3.78 13.49
CA SER A 151 6.88 4.73 14.48
C SER A 151 7.64 4.00 15.56
N LEU A 152 8.80 4.50 15.92
CA LEU A 152 9.56 4.11 17.10
C LEU A 152 9.13 5.03 18.24
N GLY A 153 8.09 4.61 19.00
CA GLY A 153 7.36 5.45 19.94
C GLY A 153 8.24 6.12 21.00
N ASP A 154 9.19 5.38 21.58
CA ASP A 154 10.09 5.89 22.63
C ASP A 154 11.08 6.94 22.11
N TYR A 155 11.37 6.91 20.80
CA TYR A 155 12.30 7.86 20.16
C TYR A 155 11.59 8.98 19.39
N HIS A 156 10.25 8.91 19.27
CA HIS A 156 9.42 9.85 18.52
C HIS A 156 9.84 10.04 17.04
N VAL A 157 10.37 8.99 16.42
CA VAL A 157 10.81 9.00 15.02
C VAL A 157 10.15 7.88 14.23
N PRO A 158 9.91 8.05 12.93
CA PRO A 158 9.49 6.96 12.05
C PRO A 158 10.71 6.13 11.61
N PHE A 159 10.42 4.91 11.13
CA PHE A 159 11.36 4.05 10.44
C PHE A 159 10.72 3.55 9.15
N ILE A 160 11.47 3.64 8.04
CA ILE A 160 11.03 3.19 6.73
C ILE A 160 11.83 1.96 6.31
N PHE A 161 11.09 0.88 6.04
CA PHE A 161 11.63 -0.32 5.42
C PHE A 161 11.08 -0.43 4.01
N ALA A 162 11.94 -0.54 3.01
CA ALA A 162 11.55 -0.67 1.62
C ALA A 162 12.57 -1.53 0.84
N ASN A 163 12.28 -1.77 -0.42
CA ASN A 163 13.15 -2.48 -1.34
C ASN A 163 13.17 -1.73 -2.67
N PHE A 164 14.13 -0.86 -2.86
CA PHE A 164 14.33 -0.14 -4.11
C PHE A 164 14.57 -1.12 -5.25
N ASN A 165 13.91 -0.90 -6.37
CA ASN A 165 13.88 -1.80 -7.51
C ASN A 165 14.10 -1.11 -8.87
N GLY A 166 14.48 0.17 -8.87
CA GLY A 166 14.71 0.96 -10.09
C GLY A 166 13.42 1.42 -10.79
N THR A 167 12.31 1.48 -10.06
CA THR A 167 11.04 2.01 -10.56
C THR A 167 10.71 3.35 -9.93
N GLN A 168 9.68 4.02 -10.46
CA GLN A 168 9.16 5.28 -9.88
C GLN A 168 8.84 5.16 -8.39
N HIS A 169 8.45 3.99 -7.90
CA HIS A 169 8.17 3.76 -6.48
C HIS A 169 9.35 4.07 -5.56
N ASP A 170 10.59 3.96 -6.04
CA ASP A 170 11.76 4.31 -5.23
C ASP A 170 11.75 5.81 -4.85
N VAL A 171 11.26 6.66 -5.75
CA VAL A 171 11.10 8.10 -5.50
C VAL A 171 9.90 8.39 -4.61
N GLU A 172 8.83 7.60 -4.72
CA GLU A 172 7.62 7.75 -3.91
C GLU A 172 7.83 7.36 -2.44
N VAL A 173 8.84 6.54 -2.16
CA VAL A 173 9.20 6.09 -0.80
C VAL A 173 9.99 7.17 -0.04
N VAL A 174 10.77 7.98 -0.73
CA VAL A 174 11.58 9.07 -0.18
C VAL A 174 10.76 10.36 -0.09
#